data_19f45757dab6446c3cb3147694cbc4d2
#
_entry.id   19f45757dab6446c3cb3147694cbc4d2
#
_cell.length_a   1.000
_cell.length_b   1.000
_cell.length_c   1.000
_cell.angle_alpha   90.00
_cell.angle_beta   90.00
_cell.angle_gamma   90.00
#
_symmetry.space_group_name_H-M   'P 1'
#
loop_
_entity.id
_entity.type
_entity.pdbx_description
1 polymer ?
#
loop_
_entity_poly.entity_id
_entity_poly.type
_entity_poly.pdbx_seq_one_letter_code
_entity_poly.pdbx_strand_id
1 'polypeptide(L)'
;MAEITLLSKFSLFALGLLVGAISPTFGIGGGLVTVPILILLFGMDGNIATATSLGLIIFTTMSGTIAYYVEKRIDFKLAGIFMLFAVPGTLLGGFGANFIAKNNYEIDILQFVFAAFMIVIAGSKLISIIREFKDNRKIGGCDFEVADNTNNEDGIRDPESFWKSNILYREFMDQRKIRFKYEVKIFPNVLVAFIGGLFGALLGLGGGVIYVPVLTMLMGVPIGIAAATSTFTILISSILPIILRFEYIQWQYVIFLALGTVISASVVPKFVCKVQSEKLLLGFWIIVAITALRLLINVIIILT
;
A
#
# COMPACT_ATOMS: atom_id res chain seq x y z
N MET A 1 11.86 -5.66 28.71
CA MET A 1 12.25 -5.37 27.30
C MET A 1 13.35 -6.34 26.94
N ALA A 2 13.10 -7.24 26.01
CA ALA A 2 14.15 -8.16 25.55
C ALA A 2 15.20 -7.36 24.79
N GLU A 3 16.46 -7.46 25.19
CA GLU A 3 17.58 -6.86 24.45
C GLU A 3 17.62 -7.48 23.07
N ILE A 4 17.50 -6.62 22.02
CA ILE A 4 17.58 -7.07 20.64
C ILE A 4 19.01 -7.53 20.39
N THR A 5 19.21 -8.83 20.23
CA THR A 5 20.51 -9.45 19.94
C THR A 5 21.08 -8.88 18.62
N LEU A 6 22.40 -8.88 18.45
CA LEU A 6 23.03 -8.38 17.22
C LEU A 6 22.49 -9.09 15.96
N LEU A 7 22.21 -10.39 16.06
CA LEU A 7 21.62 -11.19 15.00
C LEU A 7 20.21 -10.71 14.62
N SER A 8 19.37 -10.34 15.59
CA SER A 8 18.03 -9.81 15.34
C SER A 8 18.05 -8.40 14.73
N LYS A 9 19.04 -7.57 15.06
CA LYS A 9 19.25 -6.26 14.41
C LYS A 9 19.58 -6.42 12.93
N PHE A 10 20.46 -7.37 12.61
CA PHE A 10 20.82 -7.66 11.21
C PHE A 10 19.63 -8.26 10.42
N SER A 11 18.86 -9.16 11.03
CA SER A 11 17.67 -9.72 10.40
C SER A 11 16.59 -8.64 10.15
N LEU A 12 16.37 -7.73 11.10
CA LEU A 12 15.47 -6.59 10.92
C LEU A 12 15.91 -5.67 9.76
N PHE A 13 17.20 -5.38 9.65
CA PHE A 13 17.72 -4.60 8.55
C PHE A 13 17.51 -5.29 7.20
N ALA A 14 17.81 -6.60 7.11
CA ALA A 14 17.60 -7.39 5.89
C ALA A 14 16.10 -7.46 5.50
N LEU A 15 15.21 -7.65 6.49
CA LEU A 15 13.77 -7.59 6.29
C LEU A 15 13.32 -6.19 5.85
N GLY A 16 13.92 -5.14 6.41
CA GLY A 16 13.69 -3.77 5.98
C GLY A 16 14.03 -3.56 4.49
N LEU A 17 15.13 -4.11 4.00
CA LEU A 17 15.48 -4.06 2.56
C LEU A 17 14.40 -4.73 1.71
N LEU A 18 13.89 -5.90 2.12
CA LEU A 18 12.83 -6.59 1.40
C LEU A 18 11.52 -5.79 1.40
N VAL A 19 11.10 -5.29 2.56
CA VAL A 19 9.88 -4.47 2.69
C VAL A 19 9.98 -3.20 1.86
N GLY A 20 11.12 -2.51 1.90
CA GLY A 20 11.34 -1.29 1.12
C GLY A 20 11.44 -1.52 -0.38
N ALA A 21 11.85 -2.72 -0.83
CA ALA A 21 11.80 -3.10 -2.24
C ALA A 21 10.36 -3.36 -2.72
N ILE A 22 9.59 -4.10 -1.95
CA ILE A 22 8.23 -4.52 -2.32
C ILE A 22 7.23 -3.37 -2.18
N SER A 23 7.30 -2.61 -1.09
CA SER A 23 6.31 -1.62 -0.70
C SER A 23 6.06 -0.53 -1.75
N PRO A 24 7.07 0.21 -2.22
CA PRO A 24 6.84 1.21 -3.26
C PRO A 24 6.48 0.60 -4.60
N THR A 25 7.05 -0.57 -4.95
CA THR A 25 6.75 -1.25 -6.22
C THR A 25 5.25 -1.47 -6.40
N PHE A 26 4.58 -1.87 -5.34
CA PHE A 26 3.15 -2.14 -5.35
C PHE A 26 2.30 -1.01 -4.75
N GLY A 27 2.93 0.07 -4.25
CA GLY A 27 2.22 1.18 -3.62
C GLY A 27 1.45 0.80 -2.35
N ILE A 28 1.92 -0.23 -1.61
CA ILE A 28 1.20 -0.84 -0.49
C ILE A 28 1.54 -0.18 0.86
N GLY A 29 2.62 0.58 0.94
CA GLY A 29 3.06 1.23 2.19
C GLY A 29 3.88 0.35 3.14
N GLY A 30 4.03 -0.96 2.87
CA GLY A 30 4.87 -1.89 3.64
C GLY A 30 4.17 -2.66 4.75
N GLY A 31 3.04 -2.17 5.27
CA GLY A 31 2.33 -2.79 6.39
C GLY A 31 1.90 -4.23 6.15
N LEU A 32 1.51 -4.55 4.93
CA LEU A 32 1.08 -5.90 4.52
C LEU A 32 2.12 -6.98 4.83
N VAL A 33 3.39 -6.66 4.69
CA VAL A 33 4.51 -7.58 4.93
C VAL A 33 5.01 -7.44 6.36
N THR A 34 5.07 -6.22 6.87
CA THR A 34 5.66 -5.92 8.18
C THR A 34 4.84 -6.51 9.33
N VAL A 35 3.51 -6.36 9.32
CA VAL A 35 2.66 -6.84 10.42
C VAL A 35 2.80 -8.34 10.63
N PRO A 36 2.63 -9.21 9.61
CA PRO A 36 2.84 -10.65 9.78
C PRO A 36 4.26 -11.01 10.25
N ILE A 37 5.27 -10.32 9.74
CA ILE A 37 6.66 -10.54 10.14
C ILE A 37 6.86 -10.26 11.62
N LEU A 38 6.35 -9.14 12.12
CA LEU A 38 6.46 -8.76 13.52
C LEU A 38 5.73 -9.73 14.45
N ILE A 39 4.55 -10.22 14.04
CA ILE A 39 3.79 -11.21 14.82
C ILE A 39 4.47 -12.57 14.78
N LEU A 40 4.81 -13.09 13.60
CA LEU A 40 5.23 -14.48 13.43
C LEU A 40 6.70 -14.73 13.79
N LEU A 41 7.59 -13.77 13.51
CA LEU A 41 9.03 -13.93 13.75
C LEU A 41 9.47 -13.31 15.07
N PHE A 42 8.82 -12.26 15.51
CA PHE A 42 9.21 -11.55 16.73
C PHE A 42 8.21 -11.74 17.89
N GLY A 43 7.11 -12.50 17.67
CA GLY A 43 6.12 -12.81 18.70
C GLY A 43 5.42 -11.58 19.27
N MET A 44 5.29 -10.51 18.47
CA MET A 44 4.63 -9.28 18.93
C MET A 44 3.11 -9.46 18.94
N ASP A 45 2.49 -8.88 19.95
CA ASP A 45 1.03 -8.73 19.97
C ASP A 45 0.53 -7.97 18.75
N GLY A 46 -0.61 -8.37 18.21
CA GLY A 46 -1.18 -7.78 16.99
C GLY A 46 -1.35 -6.27 17.08
N ASN A 47 -1.68 -5.78 18.26
CA ASN A 47 -1.85 -4.34 18.52
C ASN A 47 -0.52 -3.58 18.43
N ILE A 48 0.52 -4.13 19.04
CA ILE A 48 1.88 -3.57 19.01
C ILE A 48 2.47 -3.69 17.60
N ALA A 49 2.27 -4.83 16.94
CA ALA A 49 2.76 -5.07 15.59
C ALA A 49 2.14 -4.11 14.56
N THR A 50 0.81 -3.88 14.64
CA THR A 50 0.10 -2.94 13.74
C THR A 50 0.54 -1.49 14.00
N ALA A 51 0.71 -1.08 15.26
CA ALA A 51 1.22 0.25 15.59
C ALA A 51 2.68 0.44 15.13
N THR A 52 3.54 -0.54 15.36
CA THR A 52 4.95 -0.53 14.94
C THR A 52 5.06 -0.49 13.42
N SER A 53 4.18 -1.21 12.71
CA SER A 53 4.09 -1.15 11.25
C SER A 53 3.72 0.25 10.75
N LEU A 54 2.75 0.94 11.37
CA LEU A 54 2.42 2.32 11.03
C LEU A 54 3.64 3.24 11.18
N GLY A 55 4.42 3.08 12.26
CA GLY A 55 5.67 3.83 12.43
C GLY A 55 6.67 3.60 11.30
N LEU A 56 6.79 2.35 10.80
CA LEU A 56 7.66 2.04 9.67
C LEU A 56 7.14 2.62 8.35
N ILE A 57 5.82 2.61 8.15
CA ILE A 57 5.17 3.08 6.92
C ILE A 57 5.58 4.52 6.59
N ILE A 58 5.73 5.39 7.59
CA ILE A 58 6.11 6.78 7.32
C ILE A 58 7.49 6.88 6.64
N PHE A 59 8.47 6.09 7.10
CA PHE A 59 9.82 6.09 6.53
C PHE A 59 9.82 5.47 5.13
N THR A 60 9.11 4.38 4.95
CA THR A 60 9.01 3.68 3.66
C THR A 60 8.30 4.53 2.62
N THR A 61 7.16 5.14 2.98
CA THR A 61 6.38 5.96 2.06
C THR A 61 7.01 7.32 1.81
N MET A 62 7.70 7.91 2.78
CA MET A 62 8.47 9.13 2.59
C MET A 62 9.59 8.91 1.58
N SER A 63 10.39 7.85 1.74
CA SER A 63 11.45 7.51 0.79
C SER A 63 10.90 7.19 -0.59
N GLY A 64 9.83 6.37 -0.69
CA GLY A 64 9.16 6.06 -1.94
C GLY A 64 8.55 7.29 -2.62
N THR A 65 7.92 8.19 -1.85
CA THR A 65 7.35 9.44 -2.36
C THR A 65 8.42 10.34 -2.95
N ILE A 66 9.56 10.52 -2.28
CA ILE A 66 10.67 11.31 -2.80
C ILE A 66 11.15 10.73 -4.13
N ALA A 67 11.32 9.41 -4.20
CA ALA A 67 11.76 8.75 -5.42
C ALA A 67 10.75 8.90 -6.58
N TYR A 68 9.45 8.74 -6.31
CA TYR A 68 8.39 8.96 -7.31
C TYR A 68 8.18 10.41 -7.68
N TYR A 69 8.43 11.34 -6.77
CA TYR A 69 8.41 12.78 -7.05
C TYR A 69 9.49 13.16 -8.06
N VAL A 70 10.71 12.65 -7.90
CA VAL A 70 11.81 12.85 -8.85
C VAL A 70 11.44 12.26 -10.22
N GLU A 71 10.80 11.10 -10.27
CA GLU A 71 10.32 10.46 -11.52
C GLU A 71 9.09 11.16 -12.13
N LYS A 72 8.50 12.17 -11.45
CA LYS A 72 7.28 12.90 -11.87
C LYS A 72 6.08 11.95 -12.13
N ARG A 73 5.89 10.95 -11.27
CA ARG A 73 4.82 9.94 -11.42
C ARG A 73 3.65 10.15 -10.47
N ILE A 74 3.71 11.12 -9.57
CA ILE A 74 2.63 11.37 -8.61
C ILE A 74 1.58 12.27 -9.25
N ASP A 75 0.33 11.79 -9.36
CA ASP A 75 -0.81 12.62 -9.70
C ASP A 75 -1.36 13.31 -8.44
N PHE A 76 -0.87 14.53 -8.17
CA PHE A 76 -1.26 15.30 -6.98
C PHE A 76 -2.75 15.67 -6.94
N LYS A 77 -3.41 15.86 -8.10
CA LYS A 77 -4.84 16.17 -8.13
C LYS A 77 -5.66 14.96 -7.74
N LEU A 78 -5.33 13.81 -8.30
CA LEU A 78 -5.97 12.53 -7.94
C LEU A 78 -5.70 12.19 -6.49
N ALA A 79 -4.45 12.35 -6.02
CA ALA A 79 -4.08 12.15 -4.62
C ALA A 79 -4.89 13.06 -3.68
N GLY A 80 -5.07 14.34 -4.01
CA GLY A 80 -5.85 15.30 -3.22
C GLY A 80 -7.30 14.87 -3.05
N ILE A 81 -7.96 14.47 -4.15
CA ILE A 81 -9.33 13.95 -4.11
C ILE A 81 -9.40 12.68 -3.25
N PHE A 82 -8.45 11.79 -3.42
CA PHE A 82 -8.39 10.53 -2.68
C PHE A 82 -8.16 10.75 -1.18
N MET A 83 -7.27 11.69 -0.82
CA MET A 83 -6.97 12.06 0.58
C MET A 83 -8.18 12.65 1.31
N LEU A 84 -9.01 13.43 0.61
CA LEU A 84 -10.21 14.05 1.21
C LEU A 84 -11.10 13.01 1.88
N PHE A 85 -11.13 11.78 1.39
CA PHE A 85 -11.92 10.68 1.91
C PHE A 85 -11.08 9.65 2.67
N ALA A 86 -9.86 9.41 2.25
CA ALA A 86 -8.96 8.49 2.92
C ALA A 86 -8.59 8.96 4.34
N VAL A 87 -8.31 10.27 4.52
CA VAL A 87 -7.91 10.83 5.82
C VAL A 87 -9.00 10.68 6.89
N PRO A 88 -10.28 11.03 6.66
CA PRO A 88 -11.34 10.73 7.61
C PRO A 88 -11.48 9.23 7.91
N GLY A 89 -11.32 8.37 6.89
CA GLY A 89 -11.31 6.92 7.09
C GLY A 89 -10.18 6.47 8.01
N THR A 90 -8.95 6.94 7.78
CA THR A 90 -7.80 6.59 8.62
C THR A 90 -7.90 7.13 10.05
N LEU A 91 -8.53 8.29 10.23
CA LEU A 91 -8.84 8.81 11.57
C LEU A 91 -9.75 7.86 12.33
N LEU A 92 -10.88 7.46 11.74
CA LEU A 92 -11.82 6.54 12.38
C LEU A 92 -11.18 5.18 12.63
N GLY A 93 -10.41 4.66 11.68
CA GLY A 93 -9.64 3.42 11.84
C GLY A 93 -8.62 3.48 12.97
N GLY A 94 -7.89 4.59 13.07
CA GLY A 94 -6.92 4.85 14.15
C GLY A 94 -7.58 4.94 15.52
N PHE A 95 -8.71 5.66 15.63
CA PHE A 95 -9.50 5.71 16.86
C PHE A 95 -10.04 4.33 17.24
N GLY A 96 -10.58 3.58 16.28
CA GLY A 96 -11.07 2.21 16.49
C GLY A 96 -9.96 1.29 17.02
N ALA A 97 -8.79 1.30 16.40
CA ALA A 97 -7.64 0.53 16.85
C ALA A 97 -7.16 0.93 18.26
N ASN A 98 -7.15 2.23 18.56
CA ASN A 98 -6.78 2.73 19.87
C ASN A 98 -7.82 2.35 20.94
N PHE A 99 -9.10 2.39 20.60
CA PHE A 99 -10.19 1.96 21.49
C PHE A 99 -10.08 0.46 21.81
N ILE A 100 -9.80 -0.38 20.84
CA ILE A 100 -9.57 -1.83 21.02
C ILE A 100 -8.36 -2.03 21.93
N ALA A 101 -7.26 -1.27 21.72
CA ALA A 101 -6.05 -1.34 22.52
C ALA A 101 -6.27 -1.00 24.00
N LYS A 102 -7.04 0.06 24.27
CA LYS A 102 -7.27 0.55 25.65
C LYS A 102 -8.19 -0.36 26.46
N ASN A 103 -9.17 -0.99 25.83
CA ASN A 103 -10.16 -1.79 26.54
C ASN A 103 -9.75 -3.25 26.74
N ASN A 104 -8.50 -3.64 26.42
CA ASN A 104 -8.02 -5.03 26.47
C ASN A 104 -9.01 -6.02 25.81
N TYR A 105 -9.81 -5.55 24.85
CA TYR A 105 -10.55 -6.45 23.98
C TYR A 105 -9.50 -7.29 23.28
N GLU A 106 -9.54 -8.56 23.58
CA GLU A 106 -8.50 -9.55 23.34
C GLU A 106 -7.84 -9.33 21.97
N ILE A 107 -6.54 -9.30 22.00
CA ILE A 107 -5.56 -9.14 20.93
C ILE A 107 -5.95 -9.92 19.69
N ASP A 108 -6.72 -10.99 19.89
CA ASP A 108 -7.16 -11.95 18.88
C ASP A 108 -8.14 -11.38 17.85
N ILE A 109 -9.00 -10.41 18.22
CA ILE A 109 -9.97 -9.84 17.28
C ILE A 109 -9.26 -9.08 16.16
N LEU A 110 -8.24 -8.28 16.49
CA LEU A 110 -7.51 -7.51 15.50
C LEU A 110 -6.70 -8.43 14.57
N GLN A 111 -6.07 -9.47 15.13
CA GLN A 111 -5.36 -10.49 14.35
C GLN A 111 -6.31 -11.30 13.47
N PHE A 112 -7.49 -11.67 13.98
CA PHE A 112 -8.50 -12.38 13.21
C PHE A 112 -9.01 -11.55 12.02
N VAL A 113 -9.40 -10.29 12.27
CA VAL A 113 -9.85 -9.36 11.22
C VAL A 113 -8.74 -9.14 10.19
N PHE A 114 -7.49 -9.01 10.63
CA PHE A 114 -6.34 -8.89 9.75
C PHE A 114 -6.15 -10.15 8.89
N ALA A 115 -6.15 -11.33 9.49
CA ALA A 115 -5.99 -12.59 8.78
C ALA A 115 -7.10 -12.82 7.76
N ALA A 116 -8.36 -12.60 8.15
CA ALA A 116 -9.52 -12.73 7.25
C ALA A 116 -9.40 -11.76 6.05
N PHE A 117 -9.07 -10.50 6.33
CA PHE A 117 -8.87 -9.48 5.30
C PHE A 117 -7.74 -9.86 4.32
N MET A 118 -6.62 -10.34 4.85
CA MET A 118 -5.49 -10.80 4.06
C MET A 118 -5.83 -11.99 3.16
N ILE A 119 -6.61 -12.97 3.67
CA ILE A 119 -7.05 -14.14 2.89
C ILE A 119 -7.95 -13.70 1.73
N VAL A 120 -8.90 -12.81 1.99
CA VAL A 120 -9.80 -12.30 0.95
C VAL A 120 -9.02 -11.60 -0.17
N ILE A 121 -8.07 -10.72 0.19
CA ILE A 121 -7.29 -9.99 -0.80
C ILE A 121 -6.33 -10.91 -1.53
N ALA A 122 -5.56 -11.74 -0.82
CA ALA A 122 -4.62 -12.67 -1.44
C ALA A 122 -5.34 -13.67 -2.35
N GLY A 123 -6.46 -14.21 -1.89
CA GLY A 123 -7.29 -15.15 -2.67
C GLY A 123 -7.84 -14.50 -3.95
N SER A 124 -8.41 -13.31 -3.86
CA SER A 124 -8.93 -12.58 -5.02
C SER A 124 -7.84 -12.27 -6.05
N LYS A 125 -6.66 -11.85 -5.59
CA LYS A 125 -5.52 -11.54 -6.45
C LYS A 125 -4.91 -12.80 -7.07
N LEU A 126 -4.78 -13.87 -6.30
CA LEU A 126 -4.26 -15.15 -6.79
C LEU A 126 -5.17 -15.73 -7.89
N ILE A 127 -6.49 -15.70 -7.67
CA ILE A 127 -7.49 -16.12 -8.68
C ILE A 127 -7.39 -15.26 -9.94
N SER A 128 -7.23 -13.94 -9.80
CA SER A 128 -7.07 -13.02 -10.94
C SER A 128 -5.82 -13.40 -11.74
N ILE A 129 -4.68 -13.57 -11.09
CA ILE A 129 -3.42 -13.92 -11.73
C ILE A 129 -3.52 -15.28 -12.44
N ILE A 130 -4.12 -16.30 -11.78
CA ILE A 130 -4.30 -17.63 -12.38
C ILE A 130 -5.22 -17.57 -13.62
N ARG A 131 -6.28 -16.75 -13.59
CA ARG A 131 -7.16 -16.56 -14.75
C ARG A 131 -6.42 -15.89 -15.92
N GLU A 132 -5.61 -14.87 -15.62
CA GLU A 132 -4.80 -14.14 -16.61
C GLU A 132 -3.74 -15.06 -17.26
N PHE A 133 -3.08 -15.93 -16.46
CA PHE A 133 -2.19 -16.96 -16.99
C PHE A 133 -2.91 -17.94 -17.94
N LYS A 134 -4.16 -18.30 -17.62
CA LYS A 134 -4.95 -19.22 -18.45
C LYS A 134 -5.45 -18.58 -19.74
N ASP A 135 -5.67 -17.27 -19.75
CA ASP A 135 -6.24 -16.51 -20.87
C ASP A 135 -5.16 -15.95 -21.82
N ASN A 136 -3.89 -16.27 -21.58
CA ASN A 136 -2.71 -15.79 -22.35
C ASN A 136 -2.69 -14.26 -22.55
N ARG A 137 -3.46 -13.49 -21.77
CA ARG A 137 -3.43 -12.04 -21.76
C ARG A 137 -2.22 -11.59 -20.95
N LYS A 138 -1.38 -10.76 -21.55
CA LYS A 138 -0.28 -10.13 -20.83
C LYS A 138 -0.85 -9.39 -19.61
N ILE A 139 -0.50 -9.83 -18.41
CA ILE A 139 -0.81 -9.13 -17.17
C ILE A 139 -0.26 -7.72 -17.32
N GLY A 140 -1.15 -6.71 -17.28
CA GLY A 140 -0.91 -5.28 -17.31
C GLY A 140 0.55 -4.85 -17.41
N GLY A 141 1.21 -5.16 -18.50
CA GLY A 141 2.41 -4.45 -18.87
C GLY A 141 2.02 -2.98 -18.92
N CYS A 142 2.89 -2.09 -18.48
CA CYS A 142 2.69 -0.69 -18.75
C CYS A 142 2.33 -0.58 -20.23
N ASP A 143 1.06 -0.35 -20.56
CA ASP A 143 0.68 0.02 -21.93
C ASP A 143 1.29 1.41 -22.15
N PHE A 144 2.53 1.36 -22.62
CA PHE A 144 3.28 2.54 -23.02
C PHE A 144 2.81 2.88 -24.42
N GLU A 145 1.90 3.81 -24.56
CA GLU A 145 1.91 4.60 -25.79
C GLU A 145 3.18 5.48 -25.71
N VAL A 146 4.23 5.00 -26.34
CA VAL A 146 5.36 5.86 -26.69
C VAL A 146 4.76 7.00 -27.50
N ALA A 147 4.92 8.23 -27.03
CA ALA A 147 4.44 9.40 -27.74
C ALA A 147 5.11 9.45 -29.11
N ASP A 148 4.46 8.86 -30.12
CA ASP A 148 4.80 9.13 -31.49
C ASP A 148 4.44 10.59 -31.77
N ASN A 149 5.36 11.32 -32.38
CA ASN A 149 5.26 12.75 -32.67
C ASN A 149 4.17 13.07 -33.73
N THR A 150 3.04 12.42 -33.67
CA THR A 150 1.90 12.80 -34.53
C THR A 150 1.08 13.87 -33.82
N ASN A 151 1.21 15.08 -34.36
CA ASN A 151 0.39 16.24 -34.08
C ASN A 151 -1.09 15.93 -34.34
N ASN A 152 -1.79 15.38 -33.36
CA ASN A 152 -3.23 15.41 -33.32
C ASN A 152 -3.62 16.29 -32.13
N GLU A 153 -3.82 17.55 -32.44
CA GLU A 153 -4.56 18.54 -31.65
C GLU A 153 -6.04 18.11 -31.63
N ASP A 154 -6.38 17.05 -30.91
CA ASP A 154 -7.78 16.76 -30.63
C ASP A 154 -8.13 17.33 -29.25
N GLY A 155 -8.70 18.55 -29.34
CA GLY A 155 -9.67 19.12 -28.42
C GLY A 155 -9.34 19.07 -26.94
N ILE A 156 -8.71 20.15 -26.43
CA ILE A 156 -8.82 20.56 -25.03
C ILE A 156 -10.32 20.65 -24.71
N ARG A 157 -10.88 19.62 -24.10
CA ARG A 157 -12.25 19.68 -23.55
C ARG A 157 -12.22 20.53 -22.28
N ASP A 158 -13.08 21.53 -22.26
CA ASP A 158 -13.18 22.57 -21.24
C ASP A 158 -13.25 22.05 -19.81
N PRO A 159 -12.57 22.73 -18.86
CA PRO A 159 -12.63 22.41 -17.43
C PRO A 159 -14.04 22.47 -16.82
N GLU A 160 -14.99 23.16 -17.45
CA GLU A 160 -16.37 23.28 -16.97
C GLU A 160 -17.20 22.00 -17.09
N SER A 161 -16.77 21.00 -17.89
CA SER A 161 -17.47 19.71 -17.98
C SER A 161 -17.20 18.78 -16.78
N PHE A 162 -16.27 19.14 -15.90
CA PHE A 162 -15.82 18.36 -14.74
C PHE A 162 -16.96 18.01 -13.77
N TRP A 163 -17.82 18.98 -13.44
CA TRP A 163 -18.92 18.77 -12.48
C TRP A 163 -20.13 18.05 -13.08
N LYS A 164 -20.25 18.00 -14.40
CA LYS A 164 -21.42 17.45 -15.10
C LYS A 164 -21.31 15.96 -15.44
N SER A 165 -20.08 15.42 -15.56
CA SER A 165 -19.87 14.04 -16.05
C SER A 165 -19.24 13.05 -15.04
N ASN A 166 -18.86 13.47 -13.83
CA ASN A 166 -18.13 12.63 -12.83
C ASN A 166 -16.83 11.98 -13.37
N ILE A 167 -16.31 12.47 -14.49
CA ILE A 167 -15.12 11.94 -15.15
C ILE A 167 -14.02 12.98 -15.11
N LEU A 168 -12.87 12.62 -14.55
CA LEU A 168 -11.66 13.43 -14.53
C LEU A 168 -10.72 12.95 -15.64
N TYR A 169 -10.51 13.78 -16.65
CA TYR A 169 -9.52 13.56 -17.68
C TYR A 169 -8.14 13.98 -17.17
N ARG A 170 -7.17 13.12 -17.32
CA ARG A 170 -5.80 13.38 -16.87
C ARG A 170 -4.81 13.07 -17.98
N GLU A 171 -3.95 14.05 -18.21
CA GLU A 171 -2.80 13.92 -19.09
C GLU A 171 -1.58 14.48 -18.37
N PHE A 172 -0.50 13.72 -18.29
CA PHE A 172 0.78 14.20 -17.80
C PHE A 172 1.94 13.39 -18.39
N MET A 173 3.14 13.94 -18.29
CA MET A 173 4.35 13.39 -18.86
C MET A 173 5.32 13.04 -17.74
N ASP A 174 5.82 11.81 -17.73
CA ASP A 174 6.87 11.31 -16.85
C ASP A 174 8.23 11.96 -17.24
N GLN A 175 9.22 11.85 -16.33
CA GLN A 175 10.60 12.30 -16.59
C GLN A 175 11.22 11.61 -17.83
N ARG A 176 10.78 10.41 -18.18
CA ARG A 176 11.18 9.64 -19.36
C ARG A 176 10.46 10.05 -20.65
N LYS A 177 9.71 11.16 -20.64
CA LYS A 177 8.88 11.66 -21.74
C LYS A 177 7.77 10.69 -22.17
N ILE A 178 7.34 9.80 -21.29
CA ILE A 178 6.19 8.93 -21.51
C ILE A 178 4.94 9.73 -21.18
N ARG A 179 4.01 9.81 -22.13
CA ARG A 179 2.73 10.49 -21.98
C ARG A 179 1.69 9.50 -21.46
N PHE A 180 1.03 9.85 -20.38
CA PHE A 180 -0.05 9.08 -19.78
C PHE A 180 -1.36 9.83 -19.96
N LYS A 181 -2.36 9.18 -20.58
CA LYS A 181 -3.73 9.67 -20.71
C LYS A 181 -4.66 8.66 -20.09
N TYR A 182 -5.50 9.10 -19.15
CA TYR A 182 -6.49 8.22 -18.53
C TYR A 182 -7.69 9.03 -18.01
N GLU A 183 -8.83 8.34 -17.91
CA GLU A 183 -10.10 8.88 -17.44
C GLU A 183 -10.46 8.25 -16.10
N VAL A 184 -10.78 9.07 -15.11
CA VAL A 184 -11.09 8.64 -13.75
C VAL A 184 -12.54 8.94 -13.42
N LYS A 185 -13.32 7.91 -13.07
CA LYS A 185 -14.66 8.07 -12.48
C LYS A 185 -14.51 8.30 -10.98
N ILE A 186 -14.98 9.46 -10.48
CA ILE A 186 -14.72 9.86 -9.09
C ILE A 186 -15.68 9.21 -8.11
N PHE A 187 -16.98 9.22 -8.38
CA PHE A 187 -18.03 8.96 -7.38
C PHE A 187 -17.99 7.57 -6.71
N PRO A 188 -17.88 6.43 -7.39
CA PRO A 188 -17.85 5.14 -6.70
C PRO A 188 -16.55 4.90 -5.91
N ASN A 189 -15.48 5.60 -6.27
CA ASN A 189 -14.14 5.35 -5.78
C ASN A 189 -13.81 6.09 -4.49
N VAL A 190 -14.55 7.13 -4.20
CA VAL A 190 -14.47 7.93 -2.97
C VAL A 190 -14.84 7.11 -1.73
N LEU A 191 -15.92 6.33 -1.82
CA LEU A 191 -16.35 5.44 -0.73
C LEU A 191 -15.29 4.37 -0.44
N VAL A 192 -14.67 3.84 -1.49
CA VAL A 192 -13.62 2.82 -1.34
C VAL A 192 -12.34 3.42 -0.76
N ALA A 193 -12.01 4.68 -1.07
CA ALA A 193 -10.91 5.39 -0.42
C ALA A 193 -11.12 5.54 1.09
N PHE A 194 -12.35 5.87 1.51
CA PHE A 194 -12.72 5.96 2.92
C PHE A 194 -12.59 4.60 3.63
N ILE A 195 -13.19 3.55 3.05
CA ILE A 195 -13.11 2.18 3.58
C ILE A 195 -11.66 1.71 3.64
N GLY A 196 -10.87 1.97 2.58
CA GLY A 196 -9.46 1.65 2.52
C GLY A 196 -8.63 2.35 3.60
N GLY A 197 -8.94 3.61 3.87
CA GLY A 197 -8.35 4.36 4.97
C GLY A 197 -8.69 3.76 6.34
N LEU A 198 -9.96 3.46 6.56
CA LEU A 198 -10.46 2.88 7.81
C LEU A 198 -9.76 1.55 8.13
N PHE A 199 -9.84 0.58 7.23
CA PHE A 199 -9.17 -0.71 7.42
C PHE A 199 -7.65 -0.59 7.40
N GLY A 200 -7.11 0.30 6.57
CA GLY A 200 -5.67 0.54 6.48
C GLY A 200 -5.05 1.02 7.79
N ALA A 201 -5.73 1.93 8.49
CA ALA A 201 -5.28 2.43 9.78
C ALA A 201 -5.54 1.44 10.92
N LEU A 202 -6.71 0.80 10.90
CA LEU A 202 -7.10 -0.19 11.90
C LEU A 202 -6.12 -1.38 11.92
N LEU A 203 -5.75 -1.88 10.74
CA LEU A 203 -4.90 -3.05 10.58
C LEU A 203 -3.40 -2.74 10.48
N GLY A 204 -3.01 -1.47 10.53
CA GLY A 204 -1.60 -1.09 10.41
C GLY A 204 -1.02 -1.25 9.00
N LEU A 205 -1.87 -1.26 7.97
CA LEU A 205 -1.49 -1.46 6.56
C LEU A 205 -1.21 -0.15 5.82
N GLY A 206 -1.63 1.00 6.37
CA GLY A 206 -1.53 2.30 5.68
C GLY A 206 -2.51 2.49 4.52
N GLY A 207 -3.42 1.53 4.26
CA GLY A 207 -4.46 1.64 3.23
C GLY A 207 -4.06 1.26 1.81
N GLY A 208 -2.76 1.20 1.48
CA GLY A 208 -2.27 0.99 0.11
C GLY A 208 -2.71 -0.31 -0.55
N VAL A 209 -2.94 -1.35 0.24
CA VAL A 209 -3.44 -2.64 -0.25
C VAL A 209 -4.80 -2.50 -0.95
N ILE A 210 -5.60 -1.54 -0.51
CA ILE A 210 -6.92 -1.23 -1.11
C ILE A 210 -6.77 -0.14 -2.18
N TYR A 211 -5.94 0.87 -1.94
CA TYR A 211 -5.82 2.04 -2.82
C TYR A 211 -5.33 1.67 -4.23
N VAL A 212 -4.29 0.84 -4.35
CA VAL A 212 -3.74 0.48 -5.66
C VAL A 212 -4.73 -0.31 -6.52
N PRO A 213 -5.38 -1.39 -6.03
CA PRO A 213 -6.43 -2.05 -6.79
C PRO A 213 -7.57 -1.12 -7.21
N VAL A 214 -7.97 -0.20 -6.35
CA VAL A 214 -9.01 0.79 -6.67
C VAL A 214 -8.57 1.71 -7.79
N LEU A 215 -7.39 2.29 -7.67
CA LEU A 215 -6.84 3.19 -8.68
C LEU A 215 -6.66 2.47 -10.03
N THR A 216 -6.21 1.21 -10.03
CA THR A 216 -5.95 0.48 -11.27
C THR A 216 -7.20 -0.16 -11.87
N MET A 217 -7.99 -0.88 -11.08
CA MET A 217 -9.12 -1.68 -11.60
C MET A 217 -10.40 -0.88 -11.73
N LEU A 218 -10.68 0.04 -10.80
CA LEU A 218 -11.92 0.81 -10.82
C LEU A 218 -11.76 2.16 -11.53
N MET A 219 -10.58 2.77 -11.42
CA MET A 219 -10.30 4.07 -12.00
C MET A 219 -9.50 4.00 -13.32
N GLY A 220 -8.99 2.84 -13.72
CA GLY A 220 -8.22 2.70 -14.96
C GLY A 220 -6.86 3.41 -14.94
N VAL A 221 -6.35 3.77 -13.75
CA VAL A 221 -5.07 4.46 -13.62
C VAL A 221 -3.92 3.48 -13.91
N PRO A 222 -2.94 3.84 -14.75
CA PRO A 222 -1.76 3.00 -15.00
C PRO A 222 -1.04 2.66 -13.69
N ILE A 223 -0.62 1.39 -13.54
CA ILE A 223 -0.10 0.85 -12.27
C ILE A 223 1.07 1.65 -11.69
N GLY A 224 1.96 2.18 -12.53
CA GLY A 224 3.09 3.00 -12.08
C GLY A 224 2.67 4.32 -11.45
N ILE A 225 1.59 4.94 -11.95
CA ILE A 225 1.00 6.17 -11.42
C ILE A 225 0.17 5.85 -10.18
N ALA A 226 -0.59 4.77 -10.22
CA ALA A 226 -1.38 4.30 -9.10
C ALA A 226 -0.50 4.00 -7.88
N ALA A 227 0.63 3.30 -8.06
CA ALA A 227 1.59 3.01 -7.00
C ALA A 227 2.22 4.30 -6.43
N ALA A 228 2.61 5.24 -7.30
CA ALA A 228 3.18 6.51 -6.88
C ALA A 228 2.17 7.37 -6.11
N THR A 229 0.96 7.51 -6.66
CA THR A 229 -0.11 8.32 -6.07
C THR A 229 -0.60 7.73 -4.75
N SER A 230 -0.75 6.39 -4.69
CA SER A 230 -1.12 5.69 -3.46
C SER A 230 -0.04 5.84 -2.38
N THR A 231 1.25 5.69 -2.72
CA THR A 231 2.36 5.87 -1.77
C THR A 231 2.34 7.27 -1.14
N PHE A 232 2.10 8.31 -1.94
CA PHE A 232 1.95 9.67 -1.43
C PHE A 232 0.69 9.83 -0.56
N THR A 233 -0.43 9.26 -0.97
CA THR A 233 -1.68 9.28 -0.16
C THR A 233 -1.48 8.60 1.19
N ILE A 234 -0.79 7.46 1.23
CA ILE A 234 -0.48 6.74 2.47
C ILE A 234 0.42 7.56 3.37
N LEU A 235 1.44 8.23 2.83
CA LEU A 235 2.33 9.09 3.61
C LEU A 235 1.52 10.11 4.43
N ILE A 236 0.60 10.80 3.78
CA ILE A 236 -0.20 11.84 4.45
C ILE A 236 -1.24 11.22 5.39
N SER A 237 -1.95 10.18 4.93
CA SER A 237 -3.03 9.57 5.70
C SER A 237 -2.56 8.78 6.91
N SER A 238 -1.31 8.31 6.95
CA SER A 238 -0.74 7.57 8.08
C SER A 238 -0.30 8.46 9.25
N ILE A 239 -0.13 9.77 9.05
CA ILE A 239 0.34 10.68 10.10
C ILE A 239 -0.59 10.66 11.34
N LEU A 240 -1.89 10.76 11.12
CA LEU A 240 -2.87 10.80 12.21
C LEU A 240 -2.95 9.49 13.01
N PRO A 241 -3.08 8.31 12.37
CA PRO A 241 -3.03 7.04 13.11
C PRO A 241 -1.75 6.83 13.90
N ILE A 242 -0.59 7.30 13.41
CA ILE A 242 0.69 7.22 14.12
C ILE A 242 0.64 8.04 15.40
N ILE A 243 0.13 9.28 15.34
CA ILE A 243 -0.01 10.14 16.52
C ILE A 243 -0.93 9.50 17.56
N LEU A 244 -2.06 8.94 17.13
CA LEU A 244 -3.03 8.29 18.03
C LEU A 244 -2.48 7.02 18.70
N ARG A 245 -1.54 6.32 18.06
CA ARG A 245 -0.99 5.04 18.54
C ARG A 245 0.50 5.12 18.87
N PHE A 246 1.03 6.32 19.09
CA PHE A 246 2.45 6.57 19.32
C PHE A 246 3.03 5.74 20.47
N GLU A 247 2.27 5.56 21.55
CA GLU A 247 2.67 4.83 22.75
C GLU A 247 2.88 3.33 22.52
N TYR A 248 2.19 2.75 21.53
CA TYR A 248 2.27 1.33 21.19
C TYR A 248 3.39 1.01 20.18
N ILE A 249 4.05 2.04 19.62
CA ILE A 249 5.10 1.86 18.61
C ILE A 249 6.39 1.40 19.28
N GLN A 250 6.92 0.27 18.84
CA GLN A 250 8.22 -0.23 19.25
C GLN A 250 9.33 0.39 18.39
N TRP A 251 9.77 1.58 18.77
CA TRP A 251 10.75 2.37 18.00
C TRP A 251 12.06 1.67 17.73
N GLN A 252 12.50 0.77 18.61
CA GLN A 252 13.70 -0.03 18.42
C GLN A 252 13.62 -0.89 17.15
N TYR A 253 12.47 -1.52 16.89
CA TYR A 253 12.25 -2.32 15.69
C TYR A 253 12.09 -1.41 14.46
N VAL A 254 11.38 -0.30 14.61
CA VAL A 254 11.17 0.67 13.52
C VAL A 254 12.51 1.19 12.98
N ILE A 255 13.44 1.57 13.85
CA ILE A 255 14.72 2.15 13.44
C ILE A 255 15.52 1.18 12.55
N PHE A 256 15.69 -0.08 12.97
CA PHE A 256 16.45 -1.05 12.19
C PHE A 256 15.77 -1.44 10.88
N LEU A 257 14.45 -1.60 10.87
CA LEU A 257 13.67 -1.81 9.66
C LEU A 257 13.73 -0.59 8.75
N ALA A 258 13.62 0.63 9.30
CA ALA A 258 13.62 1.86 8.52
C ALA A 258 14.95 2.09 7.78
N LEU A 259 16.08 1.77 8.39
CA LEU A 259 17.39 1.86 7.71
C LEU A 259 17.40 1.02 6.43
N GLY A 260 16.89 -0.21 6.48
CA GLY A 260 16.78 -1.06 5.28
C GLY A 260 15.74 -0.53 4.29
N THR A 261 14.54 -0.15 4.77
CA THR A 261 13.46 0.31 3.89
C THR A 261 13.78 1.60 3.16
N VAL A 262 14.43 2.57 3.81
CA VAL A 262 14.79 3.85 3.20
C VAL A 262 15.77 3.65 2.04
N ILE A 263 16.79 2.81 2.24
CA ILE A 263 17.76 2.50 1.19
C ILE A 263 17.07 1.85 -0.01
N SER A 264 16.28 0.81 0.24
CA SER A 264 15.64 0.04 -0.82
C SER A 264 14.52 0.82 -1.51
N ALA A 265 13.66 1.51 -0.76
CA ALA A 265 12.54 2.29 -1.30
C ALA A 265 12.96 3.49 -2.15
N SER A 266 14.15 4.04 -1.93
CA SER A 266 14.69 5.13 -2.77
C SER A 266 15.19 4.65 -4.13
N VAL A 267 15.59 3.38 -4.25
CA VAL A 267 16.18 2.81 -5.46
C VAL A 267 15.13 2.15 -6.36
N VAL A 268 14.19 1.43 -5.75
CA VAL A 268 13.22 0.57 -6.44
C VAL A 268 12.30 1.31 -7.43
N PRO A 269 11.76 2.51 -7.16
CA PRO A 269 10.92 3.21 -8.13
C PRO A 269 11.56 3.44 -9.49
N LYS A 270 12.89 3.52 -9.53
CA LYS A 270 13.66 3.64 -10.79
C LYS A 270 13.58 2.39 -11.67
N PHE A 271 13.29 1.24 -11.06
CA PHE A 271 13.26 -0.06 -11.73
C PHE A 271 11.87 -0.68 -11.81
N VAL A 272 10.83 -0.05 -11.29
CA VAL A 272 9.46 -0.60 -11.20
C VAL A 272 8.96 -1.14 -12.53
N CYS A 273 9.20 -0.46 -13.64
CA CYS A 273 8.79 -0.94 -14.96
C CYS A 273 9.58 -2.17 -15.45
N LYS A 274 10.75 -2.47 -14.86
CA LYS A 274 11.56 -3.65 -15.21
C LYS A 274 11.28 -4.83 -14.29
N VAL A 275 10.83 -4.56 -13.06
CA VAL A 275 10.71 -5.56 -11.97
C VAL A 275 9.32 -6.18 -11.90
N GLN A 276 8.32 -5.61 -12.57
CA GLN A 276 6.97 -6.20 -12.65
C GLN A 276 6.97 -7.49 -13.49
N SER A 277 7.76 -8.49 -13.10
CA SER A 277 7.57 -9.82 -13.63
C SER A 277 6.38 -10.47 -12.93
N GLU A 278 5.49 -11.06 -13.70
CA GLU A 278 4.31 -11.82 -13.24
C GLU A 278 4.67 -12.83 -12.15
N LYS A 279 5.84 -13.45 -12.28
CA LYS A 279 6.36 -14.41 -11.31
C LYS A 279 6.65 -13.80 -9.92
N LEU A 280 7.15 -12.56 -9.90
CA LEU A 280 7.44 -11.85 -8.66
C LEU A 280 6.13 -11.46 -7.95
N LEU A 281 5.14 -11.03 -8.72
CA LEU A 281 3.80 -10.71 -8.22
C LEU A 281 3.12 -11.95 -7.64
N LEU A 282 3.18 -13.07 -8.37
CA LEU A 282 2.63 -14.35 -7.92
C LEU A 282 3.33 -14.84 -6.65
N GLY A 283 4.67 -14.82 -6.62
CA GLY A 283 5.44 -15.19 -5.43
C GLY A 283 5.08 -14.34 -4.21
N PHE A 284 4.91 -13.04 -4.39
CA PHE A 284 4.49 -12.13 -3.33
C PHE A 284 3.11 -12.52 -2.75
N TRP A 285 2.11 -12.74 -3.62
CA TRP A 285 0.76 -13.10 -3.17
C TRP A 285 0.68 -14.49 -2.54
N ILE A 286 1.52 -15.42 -2.96
CA ILE A 286 1.65 -16.73 -2.31
C ILE A 286 2.18 -16.56 -0.87
N ILE A 287 3.23 -15.77 -0.67
CA ILE A 287 3.77 -15.49 0.67
C ILE A 287 2.71 -14.84 1.55
N VAL A 288 1.97 -13.85 1.02
CA VAL A 288 0.87 -13.19 1.72
C VAL A 288 -0.22 -14.18 2.11
N ALA A 289 -0.60 -15.10 1.22
CA ALA A 289 -1.60 -16.13 1.51
C ALA A 289 -1.14 -17.12 2.59
N ILE A 290 0.11 -17.57 2.53
CA ILE A 290 0.69 -18.49 3.54
C ILE A 290 0.73 -17.81 4.91
N THR A 291 1.17 -16.55 4.98
CA THR A 291 1.25 -15.81 6.24
C THR A 291 -0.15 -15.53 6.82
N ALA A 292 -1.12 -15.21 5.98
CA ALA A 292 -2.51 -15.04 6.40
C ALA A 292 -3.13 -16.33 6.96
N LEU A 293 -2.89 -17.46 6.30
CA LEU A 293 -3.36 -18.76 6.76
C LEU A 293 -2.72 -19.14 8.11
N ARG A 294 -1.43 -18.89 8.28
CA ARG A 294 -0.72 -19.16 9.54
C ARG A 294 -1.25 -18.29 10.68
N LEU A 295 -1.53 -17.01 10.43
CA LEU A 295 -2.16 -16.13 11.41
C LEU A 295 -3.55 -16.62 11.82
N LEU A 296 -4.36 -17.06 10.85
CA LEU A 296 -5.69 -17.59 11.13
C LEU A 296 -5.63 -18.87 12.00
N ILE A 297 -4.72 -19.79 11.67
CA ILE A 297 -4.51 -21.01 12.46
C ILE A 297 -4.07 -20.65 13.88
N ASN A 298 -3.17 -19.68 14.05
CA ASN A 298 -2.70 -19.26 15.36
C ASN A 298 -3.84 -18.70 16.23
N VAL A 299 -4.72 -17.87 15.62
CA VAL A 299 -5.89 -17.34 16.33
C VAL A 299 -6.88 -18.45 16.71
N ILE A 300 -7.10 -19.43 15.82
CA ILE A 300 -7.99 -20.57 16.12
C ILE A 300 -7.45 -21.39 17.29
N ILE A 301 -6.13 -21.64 17.32
CA ILE A 301 -5.48 -22.40 18.40
C ILE A 301 -5.61 -21.66 19.76
N ILE A 302 -5.56 -20.33 19.76
CA ILE A 302 -5.70 -19.54 21.00
C ILE A 302 -7.15 -19.54 21.50
N LEU A 303 -8.15 -19.61 20.58
CA LEU A 303 -9.58 -19.60 20.93
C LEU A 303 -10.11 -21.01 21.34
N THR A 304 -9.37 -22.08 21.07
CA THR A 304 -9.70 -23.45 21.50
C THR A 304 -8.95 -23.88 22.73
#